data_8bb77b8819ad71c83f2201f3618bbc78
#
_entry.id   8bb77b8819ad71c83f2201f3618bbc78
#
_cell.length_a   1.000
_cell.length_b   1.000
_cell.length_c   1.000
_cell.angle_alpha   90.00
_cell.angle_beta   90.00
_cell.angle_gamma   90.00
#
_symmetry.space_group_name_H-M   'P 1'
#
loop_
_entity.id
_entity.type
_entity.pdbx_description
1 polymer ?
#
loop_
_entity_poly.entity_id
_entity_poly.type
_entity_poly.pdbx_seq_one_letter_code
_entity_poly.pdbx_strand_id
1 'polypeptide(L)'
;MKFKFKFVSVGNNNLIKTRADCISLNNSIQEKNVASYLADIEEDILNGKIDYKHNIKMLRSDVYDVKTGTEGWAGYIVANNMYLSFIFSPEDRYSQAEISRKSMSVLLKKWTKFLEREPDLNYEEIVELPDNENPTVYSEAYFGTYETFLEKFEEGQQYEEDLLYTAFCNYEPEEKYKIVKFLLEKGASVKKKKGDGINLFFPLFSNISLDNRKTDLEITLDLYKILLERGESLSSIDMNTGESPLNRLFCAYGTLYPDEKMTSLYNIVFSEPNLKILFKDKNGNTPLDIARKNRRKTGVKYMEEYIEKYHLTKE
;
A
#
# COMPACT_ATOMS: atom_id res chain seq x y z
N MET A 1 -5.87 6.60 20.07
CA MET A 1 -5.51 5.19 20.37
C MET A 1 -4.63 5.13 21.62
N LYS A 2 -4.78 4.06 22.43
CA LYS A 2 -4.02 3.90 23.67
C LYS A 2 -3.53 2.47 23.85
N PHE A 3 -2.22 2.29 24.05
CA PHE A 3 -1.56 1.00 24.14
C PHE A 3 -0.82 0.86 25.47
N LYS A 4 -0.69 -0.40 25.92
CA LYS A 4 0.16 -0.79 27.04
C LYS A 4 1.21 -1.79 26.57
N PHE A 5 2.47 -1.50 26.81
CA PHE A 5 3.59 -2.43 26.66
C PHE A 5 3.91 -3.05 28.01
N LYS A 6 4.03 -4.34 28.05
CA LYS A 6 4.43 -5.09 29.25
C LYS A 6 5.17 -6.37 28.89
N PHE A 7 5.86 -6.95 29.84
CA PHE A 7 6.39 -8.31 29.73
C PHE A 7 5.40 -9.31 30.29
N VAL A 8 5.26 -10.46 29.64
CA VAL A 8 4.38 -11.56 30.06
C VAL A 8 5.15 -12.87 30.12
N SER A 9 4.78 -13.73 31.06
CA SER A 9 5.28 -15.10 31.11
C SER A 9 4.45 -15.99 30.20
N VAL A 10 5.08 -16.66 29.24
CA VAL A 10 4.43 -17.57 28.30
C VAL A 10 5.10 -18.94 28.40
N GLY A 11 4.33 -20.00 28.56
CA GLY A 11 4.87 -21.38 28.55
C GLY A 11 4.03 -22.37 29.34
N ASN A 12 4.33 -23.64 29.10
CA ASN A 12 3.77 -24.79 29.83
C ASN A 12 4.76 -25.25 30.92
N ASN A 13 4.29 -26.01 31.86
CA ASN A 13 4.89 -26.44 33.14
C ASN A 13 6.43 -26.67 33.20
N ASN A 14 7.14 -26.73 32.07
CA ASN A 14 8.59 -26.99 32.02
C ASN A 14 9.44 -25.94 31.30
N LEU A 15 8.81 -24.93 30.65
CA LEU A 15 9.56 -23.87 29.97
C LEU A 15 8.75 -22.55 30.03
N ILE A 16 9.05 -21.73 31.01
CA ILE A 16 8.53 -20.39 31.12
C ILE A 16 9.49 -19.45 30.37
N LYS A 17 9.01 -18.77 29.35
CA LYS A 17 9.72 -17.68 28.66
C LYS A 17 9.03 -16.36 28.95
N THR A 18 9.80 -15.31 29.08
CA THR A 18 9.29 -13.95 29.16
C THR A 18 9.32 -13.35 27.76
N ARG A 19 8.20 -12.80 27.30
CA ARG A 19 8.13 -12.06 26.04
C ARG A 19 7.47 -10.70 26.26
N ALA A 20 7.72 -9.78 25.35
CA ALA A 20 7.03 -8.52 25.32
C ALA A 20 5.59 -8.69 24.77
N ASP A 21 4.68 -7.87 25.19
CA ASP A 21 3.29 -7.86 24.75
C ASP A 21 2.79 -6.43 24.59
N CYS A 22 2.01 -6.20 23.54
CA CYS A 22 1.36 -4.92 23.26
C CYS A 22 -0.15 -5.11 23.35
N ILE A 23 -0.80 -4.36 24.22
CA ILE A 23 -2.22 -4.50 24.52
C ILE A 23 -2.94 -3.20 24.20
N SER A 24 -4.10 -3.30 23.51
CA SER A 24 -5.07 -2.22 23.37
C SER A 24 -5.73 -1.92 24.72
N LEU A 25 -5.80 -0.63 25.10
CA LEU A 25 -6.44 -0.21 26.35
C LEU A 25 -7.88 0.25 26.17
N ASN A 26 -8.24 0.79 24.99
CA ASN A 26 -9.63 1.22 24.72
C ASN A 26 -10.50 0.10 24.11
N ASN A 27 -9.90 -1.07 23.87
CA ASN A 27 -10.60 -2.25 23.36
C ASN A 27 -11.22 -2.07 21.97
N SER A 28 -10.83 -1.04 21.21
CA SER A 28 -11.27 -0.87 19.82
C SER A 28 -10.65 -1.93 18.92
N ILE A 29 -11.36 -2.29 17.85
CA ILE A 29 -10.87 -3.26 16.86
C ILE A 29 -9.57 -2.75 16.19
N GLN A 30 -9.52 -1.48 15.84
CA GLN A 30 -8.33 -0.89 15.23
C GLN A 30 -7.10 -0.99 16.14
N GLU A 31 -7.26 -0.64 17.44
CA GLU A 31 -6.16 -0.76 18.40
C GLU A 31 -5.70 -2.21 18.58
N LYS A 32 -6.64 -3.16 18.67
CA LYS A 32 -6.31 -4.59 18.77
C LYS A 32 -5.49 -5.07 17.57
N ASN A 33 -5.87 -4.64 16.38
CA ASN A 33 -5.17 -5.01 15.15
C ASN A 33 -3.78 -4.38 15.07
N VAL A 34 -3.63 -3.11 15.46
CA VAL A 34 -2.31 -2.46 15.57
C VAL A 34 -1.45 -3.15 16.62
N ALA A 35 -2.02 -3.51 17.77
CA ALA A 35 -1.30 -4.23 18.83
C ALA A 35 -0.86 -5.63 18.36
N SER A 36 -1.72 -6.34 17.64
CA SER A 36 -1.41 -7.65 17.06
C SER A 36 -0.30 -7.56 16.01
N TYR A 37 -0.32 -6.54 15.15
CA TYR A 37 0.77 -6.27 14.21
C TYR A 37 2.10 -6.04 14.92
N LEU A 38 2.13 -5.27 16.03
CA LEU A 38 3.34 -5.04 16.80
C LEU A 38 3.86 -6.32 17.48
N ALA A 39 2.97 -7.16 17.97
CA ALA A 39 3.35 -8.44 18.54
C ALA A 39 3.93 -9.40 17.49
N ASP A 40 3.41 -9.35 16.26
CA ASP A 40 3.89 -10.18 15.14
C ASP A 40 5.29 -9.76 14.67
N ILE A 41 5.61 -8.46 14.68
CA ILE A 41 6.94 -7.97 14.31
C ILE A 41 8.00 -8.12 15.42
N GLU A 42 7.61 -8.44 16.66
CA GLU A 42 8.55 -8.58 17.78
C GLU A 42 9.66 -9.57 17.45
N GLU A 43 9.29 -10.77 17.04
CA GLU A 43 10.25 -11.84 16.74
C GLU A 43 11.17 -11.47 15.57
N ASP A 44 10.64 -10.82 14.56
CA ASP A 44 11.41 -10.38 13.39
C ASP A 44 12.40 -9.26 13.71
N ILE A 45 12.03 -8.36 14.64
CA ILE A 45 12.94 -7.32 15.16
C ILE A 45 14.06 -7.97 15.97
N LEU A 46 13.72 -8.85 16.93
CA LEU A 46 14.69 -9.51 17.81
C LEU A 46 15.66 -10.41 17.04
N ASN A 47 15.20 -11.05 15.98
CA ASN A 47 16.01 -11.90 15.11
C ASN A 47 16.77 -11.11 14.02
N GLY A 48 16.61 -9.78 13.96
CA GLY A 48 17.26 -8.93 12.94
C GLY A 48 16.75 -9.14 11.51
N LYS A 49 15.60 -9.81 11.33
CA LYS A 49 14.98 -10.02 10.02
C LYS A 49 14.37 -8.74 9.47
N ILE A 50 13.88 -7.85 10.35
CA ILE A 50 13.31 -6.55 9.99
C ILE A 50 14.22 -5.44 10.51
N ASP A 51 14.68 -4.58 9.60
CA ASP A 51 15.32 -3.31 9.97
C ASP A 51 14.24 -2.28 10.33
N TYR A 52 13.85 -2.25 11.60
CA TYR A 52 12.89 -1.29 12.11
C TYR A 52 13.30 0.17 11.89
N LYS A 53 14.61 0.47 11.81
CA LYS A 53 15.10 1.82 11.50
C LYS A 53 14.75 2.20 10.07
N HIS A 54 14.84 1.22 9.16
CA HIS A 54 14.37 1.39 7.79
C HIS A 54 12.86 1.65 7.75
N ASN A 55 12.05 0.84 8.44
CA ASN A 55 10.60 1.03 8.52
C ASN A 55 10.21 2.40 9.09
N ILE A 56 10.86 2.86 10.17
CA ILE A 56 10.64 4.20 10.72
C ILE A 56 11.04 5.28 9.72
N LYS A 57 12.14 5.11 8.98
CA LYS A 57 12.57 6.03 7.94
C LYS A 57 11.53 6.10 6.82
N MET A 58 11.00 4.96 6.39
CA MET A 58 9.95 4.87 5.38
C MET A 58 8.67 5.60 5.81
N LEU A 59 8.22 5.38 7.05
CA LEU A 59 7.06 6.09 7.62
C LEU A 59 7.24 7.61 7.70
N ARG A 60 8.47 8.11 7.70
CA ARG A 60 8.82 9.55 7.77
C ARG A 60 9.19 10.16 6.43
N SER A 61 9.41 9.35 5.43
CA SER A 61 9.74 9.80 4.08
C SER A 61 8.47 10.17 3.31
N ASP A 62 8.62 10.89 2.20
CA ASP A 62 7.51 11.20 1.29
C ASP A 62 7.20 10.02 0.34
N VAL A 63 7.56 8.81 0.73
CA VAL A 63 7.29 7.60 -0.08
C VAL A 63 5.82 7.25 -0.01
N TYR A 64 5.21 7.03 -1.15
CA TYR A 64 3.84 6.60 -1.32
C TYR A 64 3.81 5.13 -1.75
N ASP A 65 2.73 4.42 -1.33
CA ASP A 65 2.43 3.06 -1.77
C ASP A 65 3.57 2.07 -1.53
N VAL A 66 3.97 1.96 -0.27
CA VAL A 66 4.99 1.00 0.15
C VAL A 66 4.35 -0.14 0.93
N LYS A 67 4.58 -1.35 0.45
CA LYS A 67 4.23 -2.55 1.19
C LYS A 67 5.25 -2.77 2.31
N THR A 68 4.76 -2.85 3.53
CA THR A 68 5.49 -3.34 4.70
C THR A 68 4.63 -4.40 5.36
N GLY A 69 5.21 -5.43 5.92
CA GLY A 69 4.40 -6.50 6.49
C GLY A 69 5.24 -7.51 7.23
N THR A 70 4.54 -8.43 7.85
CA THR A 70 5.06 -9.57 8.60
C THR A 70 4.54 -10.86 7.97
N GLU A 71 4.76 -12.00 8.62
CA GLU A 71 4.21 -13.27 8.18
C GLU A 71 2.67 -13.32 8.33
N GLY A 72 2.08 -12.56 9.26
CA GLY A 72 0.64 -12.53 9.55
C GLY A 72 -0.09 -11.27 9.06
N TRP A 73 0.61 -10.16 8.91
CA TRP A 73 0.03 -8.87 8.59
C TRP A 73 0.61 -8.24 7.33
N ALA A 74 -0.24 -7.79 6.44
CA ALA A 74 0.12 -6.88 5.37
C ALA A 74 -0.02 -5.43 5.85
N GLY A 75 1.02 -4.62 5.64
CA GLY A 75 1.01 -3.19 5.92
C GLY A 75 1.20 -2.43 4.61
N TYR A 76 0.39 -1.39 4.40
CA TYR A 76 0.48 -0.52 3.23
C TYR A 76 0.55 0.93 3.68
N ILE A 77 1.61 1.60 3.29
CA ILE A 77 1.75 3.04 3.51
C ILE A 77 1.14 3.74 2.30
N VAL A 78 0.00 4.39 2.48
CA VAL A 78 -0.69 5.15 1.45
C VAL A 78 -0.91 6.56 1.97
N ALA A 79 -0.35 7.52 1.26
CA ALA A 79 -0.45 8.91 1.66
C ALA A 79 0.03 9.18 3.11
N ASN A 80 -0.81 9.72 3.96
CA ASN A 80 -0.49 10.04 5.36
C ASN A 80 -0.79 8.91 6.34
N ASN A 81 -1.34 7.78 5.87
CA ASN A 81 -1.78 6.67 6.70
C ASN A 81 -1.03 5.37 6.38
N MET A 82 -1.04 4.49 7.34
CA MET A 82 -0.67 3.08 7.18
C MET A 82 -1.92 2.25 7.42
N TYR A 83 -2.21 1.37 6.46
CA TYR A 83 -3.32 0.43 6.49
C TYR A 83 -2.77 -0.96 6.77
N LEU A 84 -3.36 -1.62 7.74
CA LEU A 84 -3.01 -2.99 8.15
C LEU A 84 -4.15 -3.92 7.82
N SER A 85 -3.85 -5.08 7.25
CA SER A 85 -4.82 -6.16 7.09
C SER A 85 -4.18 -7.50 7.41
N PHE A 86 -4.95 -8.39 8.05
CA PHE A 86 -4.48 -9.74 8.32
C PHE A 86 -4.49 -10.55 7.02
N ILE A 87 -3.35 -11.15 6.66
CA ILE A 87 -3.18 -11.76 5.32
C ILE A 87 -4.08 -12.96 5.04
N PHE A 88 -4.58 -13.63 6.10
CA PHE A 88 -5.45 -14.81 5.97
C PHE A 88 -6.94 -14.45 5.86
N SER A 89 -7.31 -13.19 6.11
CA SER A 89 -8.68 -12.67 5.96
C SER A 89 -8.65 -11.16 5.67
N PRO A 90 -8.01 -10.73 4.56
CA PRO A 90 -7.77 -9.31 4.29
C PRO A 90 -9.06 -8.52 4.02
N GLU A 91 -10.14 -9.19 3.61
CA GLU A 91 -11.46 -8.62 3.37
C GLU A 91 -12.31 -8.46 4.64
N ASP A 92 -11.91 -9.10 5.74
CA ASP A 92 -12.65 -9.00 7.00
C ASP A 92 -12.37 -7.67 7.70
N ARG A 93 -13.40 -6.85 7.86
CA ARG A 93 -13.36 -5.55 8.55
C ARG A 93 -12.82 -5.63 9.98
N TYR A 94 -13.04 -6.76 10.66
CA TYR A 94 -12.50 -7.02 12.00
C TYR A 94 -10.98 -7.33 12.00
N SER A 95 -10.44 -7.57 10.83
CA SER A 95 -9.02 -7.86 10.60
C SER A 95 -8.27 -6.71 9.94
N GLN A 96 -8.82 -5.49 9.98
CA GLN A 96 -8.27 -4.30 9.35
C GLN A 96 -8.00 -3.19 10.37
N ALA A 97 -7.01 -2.34 10.12
CA ALA A 97 -6.75 -1.14 10.91
C ALA A 97 -6.16 -0.01 10.06
N GLU A 98 -6.43 1.21 10.46
CA GLU A 98 -5.81 2.43 9.96
C GLU A 98 -5.09 3.12 11.10
N ILE A 99 -3.88 3.60 10.85
CA ILE A 99 -3.11 4.42 11.78
C ILE A 99 -2.30 5.46 11.00
N SER A 100 -2.21 6.70 11.51
CA SER A 100 -1.40 7.70 10.83
C SER A 100 0.09 7.29 10.81
N ARG A 101 0.80 7.63 9.73
CA ARG A 101 2.24 7.37 9.59
C ARG A 101 3.04 7.96 10.75
N LYS A 102 2.64 9.15 11.19
CA LYS A 102 3.27 9.83 12.34
C LYS A 102 3.13 9.00 13.60
N SER A 103 1.94 8.54 13.91
CA SER A 103 1.64 7.74 15.10
C SER A 103 2.30 6.37 15.02
N MET A 104 2.24 5.68 13.88
CA MET A 104 2.94 4.40 13.70
C MET A 104 4.45 4.57 13.87
N SER A 105 5.06 5.65 13.36
CA SER A 105 6.49 5.94 13.57
C SER A 105 6.84 6.16 15.03
N VAL A 106 5.97 6.82 15.80
CA VAL A 106 6.14 6.99 17.25
C VAL A 106 6.00 5.66 17.98
N LEU A 107 4.98 4.90 17.64
CA LEU A 107 4.65 3.62 18.26
C LEU A 107 5.77 2.59 18.03
N LEU A 108 6.23 2.41 16.79
CA LEU A 108 7.36 1.53 16.47
C LEU A 108 8.64 1.92 17.20
N LYS A 109 8.94 3.22 17.27
CA LYS A 109 10.13 3.69 17.99
C LYS A 109 10.05 3.39 19.48
N LYS A 110 8.88 3.56 20.11
CA LYS A 110 8.66 3.23 21.50
C LYS A 110 8.69 1.72 21.74
N TRP A 111 8.05 0.95 20.87
CA TRP A 111 8.03 -0.50 20.91
C TRP A 111 9.44 -1.09 20.85
N THR A 112 10.26 -0.65 19.89
CA THR A 112 11.65 -1.10 19.78
C THR A 112 12.46 -0.77 21.03
N LYS A 113 12.31 0.46 21.56
CA LYS A 113 13.00 0.84 22.80
C LYS A 113 12.54 0.00 23.99
N PHE A 114 11.27 -0.40 24.01
CA PHE A 114 10.73 -1.31 25.02
C PHE A 114 11.36 -2.70 24.91
N LEU A 115 11.51 -3.25 23.68
CA LEU A 115 12.13 -4.54 23.40
C LEU A 115 13.62 -4.61 23.78
N GLU A 116 14.33 -3.47 23.80
CA GLU A 116 15.74 -3.38 24.21
C GLU A 116 15.93 -3.44 25.73
N ARG A 117 14.85 -3.46 26.53
CA ARG A 117 14.91 -3.50 28.00
C ARG A 117 15.11 -4.91 28.50
N GLU A 118 15.78 -5.03 29.65
CA GLU A 118 15.74 -6.29 30.41
C GLU A 118 14.30 -6.61 30.82
N PRO A 119 13.84 -7.87 30.61
CA PRO A 119 12.48 -8.27 30.94
C PRO A 119 12.17 -8.10 32.45
N ASP A 120 11.17 -7.25 32.73
CA ASP A 120 10.63 -7.03 34.08
C ASP A 120 9.11 -7.16 34.03
N LEU A 121 8.57 -8.20 34.67
CA LEU A 121 7.12 -8.48 34.70
C LEU A 121 6.30 -7.41 35.44
N ASN A 122 6.93 -6.55 36.23
CA ASN A 122 6.29 -5.46 36.95
C ASN A 122 6.36 -4.13 36.18
N TYR A 123 7.10 -4.07 35.07
CA TYR A 123 7.24 -2.88 34.26
C TYR A 123 6.16 -2.80 33.19
N GLU A 124 5.46 -1.69 33.16
CA GLU A 124 4.47 -1.34 32.13
C GLU A 124 4.77 0.04 31.56
N GLU A 125 4.60 0.22 30.24
CA GLU A 125 4.66 1.52 29.59
C GLU A 125 3.34 1.78 28.85
N ILE A 126 2.73 2.95 29.10
CA ILE A 126 1.50 3.37 28.40
C ILE A 126 1.88 4.34 27.28
N VAL A 127 1.34 4.10 26.09
CA VAL A 127 1.51 4.95 24.91
C VAL A 127 0.16 5.45 24.46
N GLU A 128 -0.02 6.75 24.45
CA GLU A 128 -1.20 7.43 23.92
C GLU A 128 -0.86 8.10 22.58
N LEU A 129 -1.73 7.94 21.60
CA LEU A 129 -1.61 8.47 20.26
C LEU A 129 -2.87 9.25 19.90
N PRO A 130 -2.76 10.33 19.09
CA PRO A 130 -3.90 11.19 18.75
C PRO A 130 -4.86 10.58 17.72
N ASP A 131 -4.56 9.40 17.18
CA ASP A 131 -5.38 8.77 16.14
C ASP A 131 -6.76 8.38 16.65
N ASN A 132 -7.75 8.45 15.76
CA ASN A 132 -9.10 8.03 16.03
C ASN A 132 -9.17 6.50 16.20
N GLU A 133 -10.05 6.07 17.11
CA GLU A 133 -10.35 4.65 17.32
C GLU A 133 -11.34 4.11 16.28
N ASN A 134 -12.06 5.00 15.60
CA ASN A 134 -13.05 4.69 14.58
C ASN A 134 -12.46 4.89 13.17
N PRO A 135 -12.88 4.08 12.19
CA PRO A 135 -12.50 4.28 10.80
C PRO A 135 -12.82 5.69 10.31
N THR A 136 -11.91 6.27 9.56
CA THR A 136 -12.08 7.59 8.92
C THR A 136 -12.63 7.43 7.50
N VAL A 137 -12.93 8.54 6.82
CA VAL A 137 -13.28 8.53 5.39
C VAL A 137 -12.16 7.92 4.53
N TYR A 138 -10.90 8.07 4.94
CA TYR A 138 -9.75 7.44 4.25
C TYR A 138 -9.72 5.94 4.44
N SER A 139 -10.06 5.44 5.65
CA SER A 139 -10.21 4.01 5.90
C SER A 139 -11.32 3.41 5.04
N GLU A 140 -12.44 4.13 4.92
CA GLU A 140 -13.55 3.67 4.08
C GLU A 140 -13.20 3.74 2.59
N ALA A 141 -12.43 4.73 2.15
CA ALA A 141 -11.94 4.79 0.78
C ALA A 141 -11.00 3.63 0.44
N TYR A 142 -10.23 3.14 1.42
CA TYR A 142 -9.26 2.05 1.23
C TYR A 142 -9.87 0.65 1.37
N PHE A 143 -10.67 0.43 2.41
CA PHE A 143 -11.23 -0.88 2.78
C PHE A 143 -12.75 -0.98 2.62
N GLY A 144 -13.46 0.15 2.57
CA GLY A 144 -14.89 0.21 2.68
C GLY A 144 -15.63 -0.08 1.38
N THR A 145 -16.95 -0.21 1.53
CA THR A 145 -17.89 -0.15 0.43
C THR A 145 -18.22 1.31 0.08
N TYR A 146 -18.82 1.52 -1.06
CA TYR A 146 -19.29 2.86 -1.45
C TYR A 146 -20.29 3.43 -0.44
N GLU A 147 -21.17 2.59 0.12
CA GLU A 147 -22.14 2.96 1.12
C GLU A 147 -21.47 3.43 2.42
N THR A 148 -20.52 2.64 2.96
CA THR A 148 -19.81 3.00 4.21
C THR A 148 -18.89 4.22 4.01
N PHE A 149 -18.36 4.39 2.79
CA PHE A 149 -17.62 5.60 2.42
C PHE A 149 -18.53 6.83 2.46
N LEU A 150 -19.76 6.76 1.89
CA LEU A 150 -20.70 7.88 1.89
C LEU A 150 -21.15 8.27 3.31
N GLU A 151 -21.26 7.32 4.25
CA GLU A 151 -21.57 7.61 5.65
C GLU A 151 -20.53 8.47 6.35
N LYS A 152 -19.26 8.43 5.87
CA LYS A 152 -18.14 9.20 6.42
C LYS A 152 -17.79 10.43 5.59
N PHE A 153 -18.31 10.52 4.37
CA PHE A 153 -18.04 11.64 3.48
C PHE A 153 -18.92 12.83 3.83
N GLU A 154 -18.29 13.94 4.21
CA GLU A 154 -18.98 15.21 4.51
C GLU A 154 -18.91 16.15 3.32
N GLU A 155 -20.07 16.54 2.77
CA GLU A 155 -20.12 17.46 1.65
C GLU A 155 -19.61 18.86 2.07
N GLY A 156 -18.74 19.45 1.22
CA GLY A 156 -18.11 20.74 1.50
C GLY A 156 -16.87 20.69 2.39
N GLN A 157 -16.55 19.55 2.98
CA GLN A 157 -15.26 19.37 3.66
C GLN A 157 -14.14 19.29 2.62
N GLN A 158 -13.06 20.01 2.85
CA GLN A 158 -11.84 19.83 2.07
C GLN A 158 -11.09 18.60 2.58
N TYR A 159 -11.12 17.56 1.78
CA TYR A 159 -10.25 16.40 2.01
C TYR A 159 -8.87 16.67 1.40
N GLU A 160 -7.84 16.12 2.02
CA GLU A 160 -6.51 16.15 1.44
C GLU A 160 -6.52 15.49 0.05
N GLU A 161 -5.63 15.92 -0.83
CA GLU A 161 -5.51 15.39 -2.22
C GLU A 161 -5.29 13.86 -2.26
N ASP A 162 -4.95 13.30 -1.11
CA ASP A 162 -4.67 11.89 -0.93
C ASP A 162 -5.92 10.98 -0.90
N LEU A 163 -7.14 11.55 -0.73
CA LEU A 163 -8.36 10.74 -0.64
C LEU A 163 -8.65 10.00 -1.96
N LEU A 164 -8.50 10.68 -3.10
CA LEU A 164 -8.65 10.06 -4.41
C LEU A 164 -7.58 8.97 -4.64
N TYR A 165 -6.33 9.24 -4.25
CA TYR A 165 -5.25 8.25 -4.33
C TYR A 165 -5.58 7.02 -3.48
N THR A 166 -6.05 7.22 -2.25
CA THR A 166 -6.46 6.16 -1.34
C THR A 166 -7.60 5.32 -1.93
N ALA A 167 -8.58 5.96 -2.57
CA ALA A 167 -9.67 5.26 -3.25
C ALA A 167 -9.18 4.37 -4.41
N PHE A 168 -8.16 4.83 -5.17
CA PHE A 168 -7.51 3.97 -6.18
C PHE A 168 -6.83 2.73 -5.58
N CYS A 169 -6.48 2.75 -4.30
CA CYS A 169 -5.92 1.62 -3.58
C CYS A 169 -6.97 0.65 -3.03
N ASN A 170 -8.26 0.91 -3.15
CA ASN A 170 -9.31 0.03 -2.63
C ASN A 170 -9.19 -1.40 -3.19
N TYR A 171 -9.48 -2.38 -2.34
CA TYR A 171 -9.33 -3.81 -2.65
C TYR A 171 -10.38 -4.33 -3.63
N GLU A 172 -11.64 -3.85 -3.49
CA GLU A 172 -12.74 -4.33 -4.30
C GLU A 172 -12.88 -3.45 -5.54
N PRO A 173 -12.77 -4.00 -6.76
CA PRO A 173 -12.78 -3.22 -8.00
C PRO A 173 -14.05 -2.39 -8.18
N GLU A 174 -15.22 -2.96 -7.89
CA GLU A 174 -16.49 -2.26 -8.02
C GLU A 174 -16.62 -1.09 -7.05
N GLU A 175 -16.21 -1.29 -5.79
CA GLU A 175 -16.24 -0.24 -4.77
C GLU A 175 -15.23 0.87 -5.09
N LYS A 176 -14.02 0.50 -5.50
CA LYS A 176 -13.03 1.42 -6.05
C LYS A 176 -13.63 2.30 -7.16
N TYR A 177 -14.27 1.66 -8.13
CA TYR A 177 -14.84 2.35 -9.28
C TYR A 177 -15.90 3.38 -8.87
N LYS A 178 -16.83 2.97 -7.99
CA LYS A 178 -17.90 3.84 -7.48
C LYS A 178 -17.33 5.03 -6.70
N ILE A 179 -16.40 4.77 -5.75
CA ILE A 179 -15.79 5.81 -4.91
C ILE A 179 -14.97 6.77 -5.76
N VAL A 180 -14.12 6.26 -6.66
CA VAL A 180 -13.31 7.10 -7.56
C VAL A 180 -14.18 7.98 -8.44
N LYS A 181 -15.22 7.43 -9.08
CA LYS A 181 -16.13 8.22 -9.91
C LYS A 181 -16.82 9.31 -9.11
N PHE A 182 -17.36 8.97 -7.94
CA PHE A 182 -17.99 9.93 -7.05
C PHE A 182 -17.03 11.09 -6.69
N LEU A 183 -15.79 10.78 -6.28
CA LEU A 183 -14.81 11.81 -5.95
C LEU A 183 -14.47 12.69 -7.16
N LEU A 184 -14.33 12.10 -8.34
CA LEU A 184 -14.07 12.84 -9.58
C LEU A 184 -15.25 13.72 -9.99
N GLU A 185 -16.49 13.29 -9.76
CA GLU A 185 -17.72 14.10 -9.98
C GLU A 185 -17.82 15.25 -8.98
N LYS A 186 -17.35 15.05 -7.75
CA LYS A 186 -17.23 16.11 -6.71
C LYS A 186 -16.05 17.06 -6.95
N GLY A 187 -15.31 16.89 -8.05
CA GLY A 187 -14.24 17.80 -8.46
C GLY A 187 -12.85 17.44 -7.93
N ALA A 188 -12.66 16.23 -7.41
CA ALA A 188 -11.33 15.79 -7.00
C ALA A 188 -10.34 15.85 -8.18
N SER A 189 -9.16 16.44 -7.94
CA SER A 189 -8.14 16.59 -8.96
C SER A 189 -7.34 15.31 -9.14
N VAL A 190 -7.16 14.85 -10.38
CA VAL A 190 -6.23 13.77 -10.69
C VAL A 190 -4.77 14.23 -10.57
N LYS A 191 -4.51 15.52 -10.73
CA LYS A 191 -3.15 16.08 -10.68
C LYS A 191 -2.73 16.29 -9.23
N LYS A 192 -1.75 15.51 -8.82
CA LYS A 192 -1.15 15.65 -7.50
C LYS A 192 -0.21 16.86 -7.45
N LYS A 193 -0.30 17.68 -6.37
CA LYS A 193 0.54 18.87 -6.20
C LYS A 193 1.94 18.56 -5.65
N LYS A 194 2.20 17.36 -5.15
CA LYS A 194 3.50 16.99 -4.59
C LYS A 194 4.46 16.51 -5.69
N GLY A 195 5.68 17.04 -5.69
CA GLY A 195 6.70 16.82 -6.70
C GLY A 195 7.43 15.47 -6.63
N ASP A 196 6.79 14.41 -6.12
CA ASP A 196 7.37 13.06 -6.05
C ASP A 196 7.26 12.25 -7.36
N GLY A 197 6.54 12.78 -8.35
CA GLY A 197 6.35 12.13 -9.65
C GLY A 197 5.33 10.99 -9.66
N ILE A 198 4.75 10.64 -8.51
CA ILE A 198 3.74 9.59 -8.41
C ILE A 198 2.38 10.13 -8.85
N ASN A 199 1.72 9.42 -9.75
CA ASN A 199 0.36 9.72 -10.21
C ASN A 199 -0.57 8.52 -10.01
N LEU A 200 -1.84 8.65 -10.43
CA LEU A 200 -2.87 7.65 -10.18
C LEU A 200 -2.72 6.36 -11.02
N PHE A 201 -1.84 6.33 -12.01
CA PHE A 201 -1.49 5.07 -12.69
C PHE A 201 -0.69 4.13 -11.82
N PHE A 202 0.09 4.63 -10.84
CA PHE A 202 0.82 3.78 -9.91
C PHE A 202 -0.12 2.88 -9.08
N PRO A 203 -1.10 3.41 -8.32
CA PRO A 203 -2.03 2.56 -7.57
C PRO A 203 -2.95 1.75 -8.49
N LEU A 204 -3.35 2.28 -9.65
CA LEU A 204 -4.16 1.54 -10.60
C LEU A 204 -3.47 0.25 -11.05
N PHE A 205 -2.16 0.30 -11.37
CA PHE A 205 -1.41 -0.86 -11.82
C PHE A 205 -0.87 -1.72 -10.69
N SER A 206 -0.57 -1.15 -9.51
CA SER A 206 -0.17 -1.93 -8.34
C SER A 206 -1.24 -2.94 -7.93
N ASN A 207 -2.50 -2.62 -8.11
CA ASN A 207 -3.61 -3.50 -7.78
C ASN A 207 -3.70 -4.74 -8.68
N ILE A 208 -3.20 -4.66 -9.91
CA ILE A 208 -3.10 -5.82 -10.82
C ILE A 208 -2.04 -6.81 -10.32
N SER A 209 -1.07 -6.33 -9.55
CA SER A 209 0.13 -7.08 -9.14
C SER A 209 0.04 -7.75 -7.78
N LEU A 210 -0.98 -7.49 -6.96
CA LEU A 210 -1.04 -7.97 -5.59
C LEU A 210 -1.82 -9.29 -5.47
N ASP A 211 -1.23 -10.22 -4.75
CA ASP A 211 -1.52 -11.66 -4.72
C ASP A 211 -2.96 -12.07 -4.43
N ASN A 212 -3.78 -11.26 -3.79
CA ASN A 212 -5.12 -11.66 -3.35
C ASN A 212 -6.21 -10.65 -3.76
N ARG A 213 -5.88 -9.69 -4.63
CA ARG A 213 -6.86 -8.70 -5.05
C ARG A 213 -7.61 -9.17 -6.28
N LYS A 214 -8.92 -9.09 -6.21
CA LYS A 214 -9.77 -9.24 -7.39
C LYS A 214 -9.37 -8.16 -8.39
N THR A 215 -8.99 -8.58 -9.60
CA THR A 215 -8.74 -7.66 -10.70
C THR A 215 -9.88 -7.74 -11.67
N ASP A 216 -10.59 -6.63 -11.84
CA ASP A 216 -11.52 -6.47 -12.93
C ASP A 216 -10.85 -5.64 -14.04
N LEU A 217 -10.63 -6.29 -15.18
CA LEU A 217 -9.94 -5.66 -16.30
C LEU A 217 -10.79 -4.57 -16.96
N GLU A 218 -12.11 -4.73 -17.03
CA GLU A 218 -13.00 -3.74 -17.62
C GLU A 218 -13.00 -2.46 -16.78
N ILE A 219 -13.12 -2.61 -15.46
CA ILE A 219 -13.02 -1.48 -14.52
C ILE A 219 -11.64 -0.83 -14.62
N THR A 220 -10.57 -1.60 -14.69
CA THR A 220 -9.20 -1.08 -14.84
C THR A 220 -9.05 -0.28 -16.14
N LEU A 221 -9.61 -0.77 -17.25
CA LEU A 221 -9.60 -0.08 -18.54
C LEU A 221 -10.40 1.22 -18.51
N ASP A 222 -11.56 1.23 -17.87
CA ASP A 222 -12.38 2.43 -17.74
C ASP A 222 -11.69 3.50 -16.90
N LEU A 223 -11.14 3.12 -15.74
CA LEU A 223 -10.36 4.04 -14.90
C LEU A 223 -9.11 4.55 -15.63
N TYR A 224 -8.44 3.69 -16.38
CA TYR A 224 -7.31 4.09 -17.22
C TYR A 224 -7.69 5.19 -18.23
N LYS A 225 -8.79 5.00 -18.97
CA LYS A 225 -9.29 5.99 -19.92
C LYS A 225 -9.64 7.32 -19.24
N ILE A 226 -10.34 7.26 -18.10
CA ILE A 226 -10.69 8.44 -17.32
C ILE A 226 -9.43 9.23 -16.91
N LEU A 227 -8.36 8.55 -16.50
CA LEU A 227 -7.12 9.21 -16.14
C LEU A 227 -6.46 9.91 -17.34
N LEU A 228 -6.40 9.25 -18.51
CA LEU A 228 -5.88 9.86 -19.74
C LEU A 228 -6.69 11.09 -20.16
N GLU A 229 -8.01 10.99 -20.18
CA GLU A 229 -8.92 12.08 -20.54
C GLU A 229 -8.76 13.30 -19.63
N ARG A 230 -8.35 13.06 -18.36
CA ARG A 230 -8.08 14.13 -17.39
C ARG A 230 -6.62 14.61 -17.42
N GLY A 231 -5.80 14.10 -18.35
CA GLY A 231 -4.45 14.57 -18.64
C GLY A 231 -3.37 13.97 -17.74
N GLU A 232 -3.61 12.80 -17.13
CA GLU A 232 -2.57 11.99 -16.51
C GLU A 232 -1.66 11.35 -17.58
N SER A 233 -0.40 11.04 -17.21
CA SER A 233 0.59 10.51 -18.14
C SER A 233 1.29 9.27 -17.59
N LEU A 234 1.48 8.26 -18.45
CA LEU A 234 2.29 7.07 -18.16
C LEU A 234 3.80 7.35 -18.15
N SER A 235 4.23 8.53 -18.57
CA SER A 235 5.65 8.91 -18.55
C SER A 235 6.14 9.44 -17.21
N SER A 236 5.29 9.50 -16.18
CA SER A 236 5.65 9.86 -14.82
C SER A 236 6.71 8.92 -14.25
N ILE A 237 7.59 9.47 -13.40
CA ILE A 237 8.62 8.70 -12.70
C ILE A 237 8.52 9.01 -11.21
N ASP A 238 8.43 7.99 -10.39
CA ASP A 238 8.55 8.11 -8.95
C ASP A 238 10.00 8.53 -8.60
N MET A 239 10.16 9.72 -8.07
CA MET A 239 11.47 10.28 -7.71
C MET A 239 12.20 9.49 -6.61
N ASN A 240 11.44 8.73 -5.80
CA ASN A 240 12.00 7.95 -4.70
C ASN A 240 12.56 6.60 -5.16
N THR A 241 11.88 5.93 -6.10
CA THR A 241 12.27 4.58 -6.58
C THR A 241 12.85 4.59 -7.97
N GLY A 242 12.61 5.64 -8.76
CA GLY A 242 12.94 5.69 -10.19
C GLY A 242 11.98 4.86 -11.04
N GLU A 243 10.91 4.30 -10.46
CA GLU A 243 9.94 3.49 -11.19
C GLU A 243 9.01 4.36 -12.03
N SER A 244 8.57 3.83 -13.16
CA SER A 244 7.43 4.33 -13.91
C SER A 244 6.16 3.51 -13.59
N PRO A 245 4.95 3.97 -13.95
CA PRO A 245 3.74 3.14 -13.84
C PRO A 245 3.87 1.78 -14.53
N LEU A 246 4.66 1.68 -15.61
CA LEU A 246 4.90 0.41 -16.30
C LEU A 246 5.66 -0.60 -15.43
N ASN A 247 6.58 -0.15 -14.55
CA ASN A 247 7.23 -1.04 -13.60
C ASN A 247 6.18 -1.74 -12.74
N ARG A 248 5.18 -0.99 -12.26
CA ARG A 248 4.07 -1.54 -11.47
C ARG A 248 3.21 -2.53 -12.25
N LEU A 249 2.87 -2.18 -13.51
CA LEU A 249 2.09 -3.06 -14.37
C LEU A 249 2.74 -4.44 -14.56
N PHE A 250 4.08 -4.48 -14.61
CA PHE A 250 4.83 -5.71 -14.85
C PHE A 250 5.43 -6.35 -13.60
N CYS A 251 5.25 -5.76 -12.42
CA CYS A 251 5.68 -6.38 -11.15
C CYS A 251 4.93 -7.66 -10.80
N ALA A 252 3.71 -7.88 -11.31
CA ALA A 252 2.93 -9.08 -11.03
C ALA A 252 3.59 -10.34 -11.61
N TYR A 253 3.63 -11.40 -10.80
CA TYR A 253 4.02 -12.72 -11.30
C TYR A 253 2.97 -13.23 -12.30
N GLY A 254 3.43 -13.79 -13.42
CA GLY A 254 2.56 -14.25 -14.51
C GLY A 254 1.53 -15.33 -14.14
N THR A 255 1.66 -15.95 -12.96
CA THR A 255 0.73 -16.95 -12.43
C THR A 255 -0.52 -16.36 -11.79
N LEU A 256 -0.49 -15.10 -11.34
CA LEU A 256 -1.58 -14.47 -10.58
C LEU A 256 -2.67 -13.92 -11.48
N TYR A 257 -2.29 -13.27 -12.56
CA TYR A 257 -3.20 -12.85 -13.61
C TYR A 257 -2.60 -13.21 -14.97
N PRO A 258 -3.22 -14.13 -15.74
CA PRO A 258 -2.66 -14.60 -16.99
C PRO A 258 -2.32 -13.46 -17.94
N ASP A 259 -1.08 -13.45 -18.40
CA ASP A 259 -0.52 -12.38 -19.24
C ASP A 259 -1.30 -12.19 -20.55
N GLU A 260 -1.84 -13.27 -21.11
CA GLU A 260 -2.64 -13.26 -22.33
C GLU A 260 -3.98 -12.52 -22.14
N LYS A 261 -4.54 -12.52 -20.91
CA LYS A 261 -5.77 -11.78 -20.59
C LYS A 261 -5.55 -10.28 -20.54
N MET A 262 -4.30 -9.82 -20.42
CA MET A 262 -3.95 -8.39 -20.38
C MET A 262 -3.90 -7.73 -21.76
N THR A 263 -4.14 -8.47 -22.85
CA THR A 263 -3.99 -7.96 -24.24
C THR A 263 -4.78 -6.67 -24.49
N SER A 264 -6.01 -6.56 -23.99
CA SER A 264 -6.82 -5.35 -24.16
C SER A 264 -6.21 -4.12 -23.47
N LEU A 265 -5.63 -4.30 -22.30
CA LEU A 265 -4.91 -3.24 -21.58
C LEU A 265 -3.59 -2.90 -22.29
N TYR A 266 -2.83 -3.90 -22.73
CA TYR A 266 -1.58 -3.68 -23.46
C TYR A 266 -1.83 -2.90 -24.77
N ASN A 267 -2.88 -3.22 -25.51
CA ASN A 267 -3.24 -2.48 -26.74
C ASN A 267 -3.39 -0.99 -26.48
N ILE A 268 -4.05 -0.59 -25.40
CA ILE A 268 -4.27 0.81 -25.06
C ILE A 268 -2.99 1.44 -24.48
N VAL A 269 -2.33 0.78 -23.55
CA VAL A 269 -1.10 1.28 -22.92
C VAL A 269 -0.02 1.54 -23.96
N PHE A 270 0.24 0.59 -24.86
CA PHE A 270 1.29 0.72 -25.87
C PHE A 270 0.89 1.54 -27.10
N SER A 271 -0.35 2.05 -27.15
CA SER A 271 -0.72 3.10 -28.10
C SER A 271 -0.27 4.48 -27.64
N GLU A 272 -0.02 4.69 -26.34
CA GLU A 272 0.43 5.96 -25.78
C GLU A 272 1.87 6.30 -26.21
N PRO A 273 2.17 7.56 -26.55
CA PRO A 273 3.52 7.99 -26.89
C PRO A 273 4.40 8.16 -25.63
N ASN A 274 5.69 8.20 -25.83
CA ASN A 274 6.69 8.57 -24.82
C ASN A 274 6.75 7.66 -23.57
N LEU A 275 6.40 6.38 -23.73
CA LEU A 275 6.51 5.41 -22.65
C LEU A 275 7.97 5.22 -22.21
N LYS A 276 8.20 5.13 -20.91
CA LYS A 276 9.54 4.99 -20.30
C LYS A 276 10.00 3.52 -20.22
N ILE A 277 9.91 2.77 -21.33
CA ILE A 277 10.18 1.31 -21.38
C ILE A 277 11.64 0.97 -21.06
N LEU A 278 12.59 1.81 -21.48
CA LEU A 278 14.02 1.59 -21.28
C LEU A 278 14.59 2.42 -20.10
N PHE A 279 13.75 3.18 -19.40
CA PHE A 279 14.18 3.95 -18.24
C PHE A 279 14.47 3.00 -17.06
N LYS A 280 15.62 3.19 -16.41
CA LYS A 280 16.06 2.35 -15.29
C LYS A 280 15.56 2.91 -13.96
N ASP A 281 15.01 2.04 -13.14
CA ASP A 281 14.76 2.31 -11.73
C ASP A 281 16.08 2.41 -10.91
N LYS A 282 16.00 2.74 -9.63
CA LYS A 282 17.19 2.83 -8.76
C LYS A 282 17.94 1.50 -8.57
N ASN A 283 17.31 0.37 -8.91
CA ASN A 283 17.92 -0.95 -8.87
C ASN A 283 18.55 -1.31 -10.24
N GLY A 284 18.49 -0.43 -11.23
CA GLY A 284 19.00 -0.62 -12.57
C GLY A 284 18.11 -1.44 -13.49
N ASN A 285 16.87 -1.76 -13.09
CA ASN A 285 15.92 -2.53 -13.89
C ASN A 285 15.05 -1.59 -14.74
N THR A 286 14.85 -1.95 -16.00
CA THR A 286 13.84 -1.32 -16.86
C THR A 286 12.49 -2.04 -16.71
N PRO A 287 11.35 -1.43 -17.10
CA PRO A 287 10.07 -2.14 -17.22
C PRO A 287 10.16 -3.43 -18.04
N LEU A 288 10.97 -3.42 -19.11
CA LEU A 288 11.22 -4.61 -19.94
C LEU A 288 11.95 -5.72 -19.17
N ASP A 289 12.97 -5.35 -18.35
CA ASP A 289 13.68 -6.34 -17.52
C ASP A 289 12.76 -6.96 -16.47
N ILE A 290 11.90 -6.14 -15.84
CA ILE A 290 10.89 -6.59 -14.87
C ILE A 290 9.90 -7.55 -15.53
N ALA A 291 9.39 -7.22 -16.72
CA ALA A 291 8.46 -8.07 -17.45
C ALA A 291 9.08 -9.43 -17.81
N ARG A 292 10.35 -9.43 -18.25
CA ARG A 292 11.10 -10.67 -18.54
C ARG A 292 11.30 -11.52 -17.28
N LYS A 293 11.73 -10.90 -16.18
CA LYS A 293 11.91 -11.56 -14.88
C LYS A 293 10.61 -12.20 -14.39
N ASN A 294 9.48 -11.53 -14.57
CA ASN A 294 8.16 -11.98 -14.14
C ASN A 294 7.42 -12.82 -15.19
N ARG A 295 8.12 -13.23 -16.27
CA ARG A 295 7.60 -14.12 -17.32
C ARG A 295 6.36 -13.60 -18.05
N ARG A 296 6.24 -12.28 -18.20
CA ARG A 296 5.17 -11.58 -18.92
C ARG A 296 5.46 -11.57 -20.41
N LYS A 297 5.33 -12.72 -21.07
CA LYS A 297 5.74 -12.90 -22.48
C LYS A 297 4.98 -12.01 -23.45
N THR A 298 3.67 -11.85 -23.25
CA THR A 298 2.82 -10.97 -24.07
C THR A 298 3.24 -9.52 -23.87
N GLY A 299 3.41 -9.09 -22.62
CA GLY A 299 3.89 -7.74 -22.32
C GLY A 299 5.28 -7.45 -22.89
N VAL A 300 6.22 -8.40 -22.81
CA VAL A 300 7.55 -8.29 -23.44
C VAL A 300 7.41 -8.06 -24.94
N LYS A 301 6.58 -8.84 -25.64
CA LYS A 301 6.35 -8.69 -27.09
C LYS A 301 5.85 -7.27 -27.42
N TYR A 302 4.85 -6.75 -26.69
CA TYR A 302 4.36 -5.38 -26.89
C TYR A 302 5.45 -4.32 -26.68
N MET A 303 6.30 -4.49 -25.66
CA MET A 303 7.41 -3.57 -25.43
C MET A 303 8.47 -3.63 -26.53
N GLU A 304 8.81 -4.80 -27.03
CA GLU A 304 9.77 -4.97 -28.12
C GLU A 304 9.23 -4.36 -29.42
N GLU A 305 7.97 -4.56 -29.76
CA GLU A 305 7.31 -3.91 -30.89
C GLU A 305 7.26 -2.38 -30.73
N TYR A 306 7.03 -1.88 -29.51
CA TYR A 306 7.06 -0.45 -29.21
C TYR A 306 8.48 0.14 -29.39
N ILE A 307 9.52 -0.56 -28.90
CA ILE A 307 10.91 -0.14 -29.04
C ILE A 307 11.28 -0.04 -30.52
N GLU A 308 10.90 -1.03 -31.33
CA GLU A 308 11.13 -1.02 -32.77
C GLU A 308 10.39 0.13 -33.47
N LYS A 309 9.10 0.29 -33.18
CA LYS A 309 8.24 1.33 -33.75
C LYS A 309 8.77 2.75 -33.51
N TYR A 310 9.29 3.02 -32.34
CA TYR A 310 9.77 4.36 -31.95
C TYR A 310 11.30 4.50 -31.98
N HIS A 311 12.02 3.49 -32.51
CA HIS A 311 13.48 3.47 -32.61
C HIS A 311 14.20 3.81 -31.30
N LEU A 312 13.69 3.28 -30.18
CA LEU A 312 14.27 3.55 -28.87
C LEU A 312 15.62 2.84 -28.71
N THR A 313 16.65 3.56 -28.30
CA THR A 313 17.97 3.01 -28.00
C THR A 313 18.21 2.96 -26.49
N LYS A 314 18.96 1.95 -26.03
CA LYS A 314 19.43 1.92 -24.64
C LYS A 314 20.47 3.03 -24.49
N GLU A 315 20.18 4.02 -23.64
CA GLU A 315 21.16 4.97 -23.15
C GLU A 315 22.15 4.35 -22.16
#